data_a00e362128518296bb5ddd572f5c1362
#
_entry.id   a00e362128518296bb5ddd572f5c1362
#
_cell.length_a   1.000
_cell.length_b   1.000
_cell.length_c   1.000
_cell.angle_alpha   90.00
_cell.angle_beta   90.00
_cell.angle_gamma   90.00
#
_symmetry.space_group_name_H-M   'P 1'
#
loop_
_entity.id
_entity.type
_entity.pdbx_description
1 polymer ?
#
loop_
_entity_poly.entity_id
_entity_poly.type
_entity_poly.pdbx_seq_one_letter_code
_entity_poly.pdbx_strand_id
1 'polypeptide(L)'
;LVQKARESVLEFLLINHPLDCPICDQGGECDLQDQTLAFGGDRSRFFYRKRGVEDKNCGPLIKTIMTRCIHCTRCVRFFQNVAGQEEFGTTARGKETEIGTYVGKTVQSELSGNIVDLCPVGALTSKPYAFVARPWELKTVETIDVSDAVGSNIKVSFKETEILRVLPVLNDSINEEWISDKTRYSFDGLKQQRIGQPFARDNSGNLASISWEMALTIFKDVLASNVLNSRENIVVVNGCQNDMETSYKLKQFCKNLNVPLIDEASSNKNENLMSLTKSNTTLDEILEADLCLLIGANPRYEASLYNVRLKKRKTRGLFTVASFGLAENLTYDSQSLGNSTASLFSFLEGKHPFCKEFIKAKKPFVVLGESILKRSDADAIKASILSLQSSTKLVSEDWFGFNVLPQTAAFVGNQFNGVSSKTSNTYSNASFFFGVGLDNPEKFLSELPQDCFVALQTAFNIPGLKGASLILPGNAFTEKEGSFMNLEGRLQSTEIVTAAPNLARNNVSIIRALSEVSLGTSLEALDVETLVLDVEQNRVASSRAVLLKLSNNLKEITNNT
;
A
#
# COMPACT_ATOMS: atom_id res chain seq x y z
N LEU A 1 32.19 9.97 36.64
CA LEU A 1 32.94 9.89 35.38
C LEU A 1 32.01 9.91 34.17
N VAL A 2 31.00 9.03 34.08
CA VAL A 2 30.08 8.92 32.94
C VAL A 2 29.35 10.25 32.69
N GLN A 3 28.81 10.90 33.73
CA GLN A 3 28.13 12.19 33.59
C GLN A 3 29.04 13.26 32.99
N LYS A 4 30.28 13.40 33.50
CA LYS A 4 31.27 14.36 32.97
C LYS A 4 31.67 14.03 31.50
N ALA A 5 31.77 12.76 31.17
CA ALA A 5 32.06 12.35 29.81
C ALA A 5 30.90 12.72 28.84
N ARG A 6 29.64 12.48 29.22
CA ARG A 6 28.47 12.90 28.44
C ARG A 6 28.41 14.42 28.27
N GLU A 7 28.61 15.19 29.35
CA GLU A 7 28.68 16.65 29.31
C GLU A 7 29.73 17.13 28.30
N SER A 8 30.94 16.56 28.35
CA SER A 8 32.04 16.92 27.45
C SER A 8 31.70 16.57 25.98
N VAL A 9 31.09 15.41 25.71
CA VAL A 9 30.69 15.03 24.35
C VAL A 9 29.61 15.97 23.83
N LEU A 10 28.63 16.33 24.65
CA LEU A 10 27.61 17.32 24.28
C LEU A 10 28.21 18.68 23.99
N GLU A 11 29.14 19.13 24.78
CA GLU A 11 29.85 20.40 24.52
C GLU A 11 30.55 20.38 23.15
N PHE A 12 31.23 19.27 22.77
CA PHE A 12 31.82 19.12 21.44
C PHE A 12 30.76 19.15 20.32
N LEU A 13 29.62 18.50 20.50
CA LEU A 13 28.54 18.54 19.50
C LEU A 13 27.95 19.94 19.32
N LEU A 14 27.89 20.73 20.39
CA LEU A 14 27.33 22.08 20.40
C LEU A 14 28.31 23.16 19.92
N ILE A 15 29.62 22.91 19.87
CA ILE A 15 30.64 23.90 19.46
C ILE A 15 30.28 24.55 18.13
N ASN A 16 29.98 23.76 17.09
CA ASN A 16 29.65 24.27 15.77
C ASN A 16 28.13 24.23 15.46
N HIS A 17 27.32 23.73 16.38
CA HIS A 17 25.88 23.71 16.19
C HIS A 17 25.29 25.12 16.21
N PRO A 18 24.50 25.55 15.21
CA PRO A 18 23.96 26.91 15.16
C PRO A 18 22.88 27.13 16.21
N LEU A 19 22.65 28.37 16.59
CA LEU A 19 21.61 28.77 17.55
C LEU A 19 20.26 28.95 16.85
N ASP A 20 19.83 27.93 16.10
CA ASP A 20 18.68 27.97 15.22
C ASP A 20 17.40 27.37 15.84
N CYS A 21 17.40 26.95 17.09
CA CYS A 21 16.24 26.24 17.67
C CYS A 21 14.89 26.96 17.45
N PRO A 22 14.76 28.28 17.52
CA PRO A 22 13.51 28.98 17.25
C PRO A 22 13.01 28.85 15.82
N ILE A 23 13.90 28.70 14.84
CA ILE A 23 13.61 28.57 13.42
C ILE A 23 13.89 27.17 12.89
N CYS A 24 14.18 26.19 13.76
CA CYS A 24 14.47 24.83 13.40
C CYS A 24 13.19 23.98 13.47
N ASP A 25 12.84 23.31 12.38
CA ASP A 25 11.65 22.44 12.31
C ASP A 25 11.71 21.24 13.27
N GLN A 26 12.91 20.85 13.74
CA GLN A 26 13.13 19.81 14.76
C GLN A 26 12.91 20.30 16.20
N GLY A 27 12.70 21.60 16.41
CA GLY A 27 12.53 22.16 17.76
C GLY A 27 11.32 21.57 18.50
N GLY A 28 11.57 20.99 19.69
CA GLY A 28 10.56 20.29 20.49
C GLY A 28 10.50 18.77 20.31
N GLU A 29 11.21 18.22 19.31
CA GLU A 29 11.38 16.77 19.08
C GLU A 29 12.83 16.44 18.66
N CYS A 30 13.80 17.16 19.22
CA CYS A 30 15.21 17.09 18.86
C CYS A 30 16.00 16.32 19.91
N ASP A 31 16.61 15.18 19.52
CA ASP A 31 17.45 14.36 20.40
C ASP A 31 18.58 15.19 21.04
N LEU A 32 19.17 16.13 20.29
CA LEU A 32 20.24 16.97 20.78
C LEU A 32 19.75 17.96 21.88
N GLN A 33 18.55 18.53 21.70
CA GLN A 33 17.94 19.38 22.74
C GLN A 33 17.67 18.58 24.02
N ASP A 34 17.06 17.41 23.90
CA ASP A 34 16.67 16.57 25.03
C ASP A 34 17.92 16.08 25.81
N GLN A 35 18.94 15.61 25.08
CA GLN A 35 20.20 15.20 25.69
C GLN A 35 20.95 16.38 26.32
N THR A 36 20.89 17.57 25.72
CA THR A 36 21.53 18.76 26.28
C THR A 36 20.82 19.22 27.53
N LEU A 37 19.50 19.17 27.59
CA LEU A 37 18.72 19.48 28.77
C LEU A 37 19.01 18.52 29.93
N ALA A 38 19.12 17.21 29.61
CA ALA A 38 19.33 16.18 30.64
C ALA A 38 20.77 16.11 31.18
N PHE A 39 21.77 16.35 30.33
CA PHE A 39 23.19 16.09 30.65
C PHE A 39 24.15 17.20 30.26
N GLY A 40 23.70 18.29 29.65
CA GLY A 40 24.57 19.39 29.22
C GLY A 40 24.86 20.39 30.33
N GLY A 41 25.84 21.29 30.09
CA GLY A 41 26.11 22.42 30.93
C GLY A 41 25.23 23.63 30.58
N ASP A 42 25.13 24.59 31.52
CA ASP A 42 24.30 25.79 31.40
C ASP A 42 24.94 26.92 30.58
N ARG A 43 26.25 26.85 30.33
CA ARG A 43 27.03 27.93 29.71
C ARG A 43 27.93 27.40 28.59
N SER A 44 28.06 28.23 27.54
CA SER A 44 29.04 27.99 26.48
C SER A 44 30.37 28.65 26.81
N ARG A 45 31.47 27.92 26.61
CA ARG A 45 32.86 28.41 26.70
C ARG A 45 33.45 28.77 25.34
N PHE A 46 32.67 28.62 24.26
CA PHE A 46 33.13 28.80 22.89
C PHE A 46 32.84 30.21 22.38
N PHE A 47 33.89 30.96 22.03
CA PHE A 47 33.81 32.37 21.62
C PHE A 47 34.08 32.55 20.14
N TYR A 48 34.56 31.51 19.45
CA TYR A 48 34.93 31.60 18.06
C TYR A 48 33.71 31.51 17.14
N ARG A 49 33.91 31.92 15.88
CA ARG A 49 32.87 31.82 14.86
C ARG A 49 32.55 30.35 14.60
N LYS A 50 31.27 30.01 14.64
CA LYS A 50 30.78 28.67 14.30
C LYS A 50 30.94 28.40 12.80
N ARG A 51 31.15 27.12 12.45
CA ARG A 51 31.26 26.64 11.06
C ARG A 51 29.92 26.85 10.34
N GLY A 52 29.96 27.33 9.08
CA GLY A 52 28.85 27.31 8.14
C GLY A 52 29.08 26.19 7.11
N VAL A 53 28.02 25.50 6.73
CA VAL A 53 28.04 24.47 5.69
C VAL A 53 26.96 24.80 4.68
N GLU A 54 27.26 24.63 3.40
CA GLU A 54 26.30 24.87 2.32
C GLU A 54 25.24 23.77 2.28
N ASP A 55 23.99 24.18 2.08
CA ASP A 55 22.87 23.27 1.95
C ASP A 55 22.92 22.48 0.65
N LYS A 56 22.42 21.24 0.70
CA LYS A 56 22.41 20.33 -0.45
C LYS A 56 21.01 20.20 -1.01
N ASN A 57 20.89 20.08 -2.32
CA ASN A 57 19.59 19.79 -2.95
C ASN A 57 19.31 18.29 -2.95
N CYS A 58 18.45 17.84 -2.04
CA CYS A 58 18.03 16.45 -1.93
C CYS A 58 16.70 16.14 -2.64
N GLY A 59 16.19 17.07 -3.45
CA GLY A 59 14.93 16.89 -4.17
C GLY A 59 13.72 17.60 -3.54
N PRO A 60 12.51 17.22 -3.91
CA PRO A 60 11.29 17.92 -3.50
C PRO A 60 10.82 17.60 -2.08
N LEU A 61 11.20 16.46 -1.51
CA LEU A 61 10.66 15.95 -0.25
C LEU A 61 11.50 16.35 0.96
N ILE A 62 12.82 16.50 0.81
CA ILE A 62 13.75 16.68 1.91
C ILE A 62 14.36 18.08 1.85
N LYS A 63 14.21 18.81 2.95
CA LYS A 63 14.87 20.09 3.19
C LYS A 63 16.16 19.83 3.95
N THR A 64 17.25 20.44 3.52
CA THR A 64 18.56 20.33 4.17
C THR A 64 18.97 21.65 4.78
N ILE A 65 19.50 21.61 6.00
CA ILE A 65 20.23 22.71 6.64
C ILE A 65 21.47 22.09 7.26
N MET A 66 22.51 21.92 6.44
CA MET A 66 23.64 21.07 6.78
C MET A 66 24.54 21.67 7.87
N THR A 67 24.43 22.96 8.15
CA THR A 67 25.07 23.59 9.30
C THR A 67 24.62 22.96 10.65
N ARG A 68 23.41 22.39 10.72
CA ARG A 68 22.85 21.71 11.90
C ARG A 68 23.33 20.27 12.06
N CYS A 69 24.00 19.71 11.05
CA CYS A 69 24.43 18.30 11.04
C CYS A 69 25.47 18.03 12.13
N ILE A 70 25.28 16.94 12.88
CA ILE A 70 26.22 16.47 13.92
C ILE A 70 27.06 15.27 13.47
N HIS A 71 27.07 14.96 12.19
CA HIS A 71 27.88 13.89 11.56
C HIS A 71 27.67 12.48 12.15
N CYS A 72 26.48 12.17 12.63
CA CYS A 72 26.14 10.86 13.22
C CYS A 72 26.08 9.72 12.20
N THR A 73 26.06 10.03 10.91
CA THR A 73 26.01 9.09 9.77
C THR A 73 24.78 8.18 9.70
N ARG A 74 23.73 8.41 10.51
CA ARG A 74 22.50 7.60 10.49
C ARG A 74 21.86 7.57 9.10
N CYS A 75 21.79 8.72 8.41
CA CYS A 75 21.25 8.82 7.04
C CYS A 75 22.08 8.05 6.01
N VAL A 76 23.41 8.12 6.08
CA VAL A 76 24.32 7.36 5.19
C VAL A 76 24.11 5.86 5.37
N ARG A 77 24.11 5.40 6.62
CA ARG A 77 23.88 3.97 6.94
C ARG A 77 22.50 3.48 6.54
N PHE A 78 21.47 4.32 6.62
CA PHE A 78 20.14 3.99 6.15
C PHE A 78 20.14 3.69 4.64
N PHE A 79 20.72 4.59 3.84
CA PHE A 79 20.78 4.38 2.39
C PHE A 79 21.58 3.14 2.01
N GLN A 80 22.68 2.84 2.70
CA GLN A 80 23.49 1.66 2.43
C GLN A 80 22.80 0.36 2.87
N ASN A 81 22.29 0.32 4.09
CA ASN A 81 21.87 -0.93 4.73
C ASN A 81 20.38 -1.25 4.50
N VAL A 82 19.52 -0.23 4.49
CA VAL A 82 18.05 -0.40 4.39
C VAL A 82 17.57 -0.14 2.97
N ALA A 83 17.76 1.08 2.47
CA ALA A 83 17.30 1.44 1.13
C ALA A 83 18.07 0.70 0.02
N GLY A 84 19.34 0.35 0.26
CA GLY A 84 20.16 -0.36 -0.71
C GLY A 84 20.64 0.50 -1.88
N GLN A 85 20.68 1.81 -1.67
CA GLN A 85 21.19 2.79 -2.63
C GLN A 85 22.20 3.69 -1.94
N GLU A 86 23.38 3.85 -2.53
CA GLU A 86 24.44 4.67 -1.95
C GLU A 86 24.33 6.13 -2.42
N GLU A 87 23.18 6.75 -2.13
CA GLU A 87 22.90 8.12 -2.57
C GLU A 87 23.51 9.18 -1.62
N PHE A 88 23.72 8.83 -0.37
CA PHE A 88 24.36 9.68 0.65
C PHE A 88 25.72 9.14 1.02
N GLY A 89 26.67 10.06 1.19
CA GLY A 89 28.02 9.75 1.61
C GLY A 89 28.63 10.86 2.46
N THR A 90 29.88 10.67 2.80
CA THR A 90 30.70 11.67 3.50
C THR A 90 31.82 12.16 2.59
N THR A 91 32.02 13.46 2.52
CA THR A 91 33.11 14.10 1.79
C THR A 91 34.05 14.82 2.77
N ALA A 92 35.30 15.08 2.36
CA ALA A 92 36.33 15.66 3.18
C ALA A 92 36.68 14.85 4.47
N ARG A 93 37.36 15.46 5.43
CA ARG A 93 37.80 14.82 6.67
C ARG A 93 37.93 15.80 7.83
N GLY A 94 37.93 15.28 9.05
CA GLY A 94 38.07 16.08 10.27
C GLY A 94 36.93 17.09 10.41
N LYS A 95 37.25 18.33 10.75
CA LYS A 95 36.25 19.39 10.92
C LYS A 95 35.54 19.80 9.62
N GLU A 96 36.10 19.48 8.46
CA GLU A 96 35.55 19.80 7.16
C GLU A 96 34.67 18.67 6.60
N THR A 97 34.49 17.58 7.35
CA THR A 97 33.59 16.49 6.93
C THR A 97 32.18 17.01 6.67
N GLU A 98 31.63 16.66 5.52
CA GLU A 98 30.26 16.99 5.13
C GLU A 98 29.50 15.73 4.76
N ILE A 99 28.22 15.70 5.07
CA ILE A 99 27.29 14.67 4.62
C ILE A 99 26.45 15.24 3.48
N GLY A 100 26.27 14.47 2.42
CA GLY A 100 25.47 14.91 1.29
C GLY A 100 25.44 13.88 0.17
N THR A 101 24.83 14.27 -0.93
CA THR A 101 24.77 13.49 -2.16
C THR A 101 26.03 13.73 -2.99
N TYR A 102 26.41 12.72 -3.79
CA TYR A 102 27.55 12.84 -4.68
C TYR A 102 27.24 13.78 -5.86
N VAL A 103 28.11 14.78 -6.09
CA VAL A 103 28.04 15.72 -7.23
C VAL A 103 26.67 16.38 -7.43
N GLY A 104 25.98 16.71 -6.34
CA GLY A 104 24.69 17.42 -6.40
C GLY A 104 23.52 16.61 -6.98
N LYS A 105 23.62 15.29 -7.05
CA LYS A 105 22.51 14.42 -7.44
C LYS A 105 21.37 14.53 -6.41
N THR A 106 20.14 14.51 -6.90
CA THR A 106 18.95 14.40 -6.03
C THR A 106 18.77 12.97 -5.56
N VAL A 107 18.14 12.81 -4.40
CA VAL A 107 17.78 11.50 -3.85
C VAL A 107 16.61 10.93 -4.65
N GLN A 108 16.68 9.66 -5.05
CA GLN A 108 15.69 8.99 -5.88
C GLN A 108 15.07 7.76 -5.22
N SER A 109 15.50 7.43 -3.99
CA SER A 109 14.96 6.30 -3.27
C SER A 109 13.50 6.53 -2.88
N GLU A 110 12.66 5.54 -3.08
CA GLU A 110 11.25 5.47 -2.65
C GLU A 110 11.06 5.44 -1.13
N LEU A 111 12.17 5.37 -0.38
CA LEU A 111 12.22 5.36 1.08
C LEU A 111 12.90 6.62 1.65
N SER A 112 13.15 7.61 0.80
CA SER A 112 13.99 8.76 1.13
C SER A 112 13.50 9.54 2.36
N GLY A 113 12.19 9.66 2.57
CA GLY A 113 11.61 10.38 3.69
C GLY A 113 11.96 9.83 5.08
N ASN A 114 12.37 8.56 5.18
CA ASN A 114 12.76 7.98 6.47
C ASN A 114 14.01 8.62 7.09
N ILE A 115 14.87 9.26 6.29
CA ILE A 115 16.03 9.98 6.85
C ILE A 115 15.64 11.23 7.66
N VAL A 116 14.43 11.74 7.45
CA VAL A 116 13.89 12.84 8.25
C VAL A 116 13.68 12.37 9.69
N ASP A 117 13.07 11.20 9.90
CA ASP A 117 12.82 10.64 11.22
C ASP A 117 14.12 10.16 11.89
N LEU A 118 15.06 9.63 11.10
CA LEU A 118 16.35 9.16 11.59
C LEU A 118 17.30 10.28 11.99
N CYS A 119 17.14 11.48 11.43
CA CYS A 119 18.03 12.61 11.73
C CYS A 119 17.75 13.12 13.14
N PRO A 120 18.73 13.01 14.08
CA PRO A 120 18.51 13.40 15.48
C PRO A 120 18.43 14.91 15.68
N VAL A 121 18.67 15.68 14.62
CA VAL A 121 18.68 17.15 14.62
C VAL A 121 17.97 17.67 13.37
N GLY A 122 17.69 18.98 13.32
CA GLY A 122 17.02 19.60 12.17
C GLY A 122 17.90 19.84 10.94
N ALA A 123 18.86 18.94 10.66
CA ALA A 123 19.69 19.00 9.47
C ALA A 123 18.97 18.47 8.22
N LEU A 124 18.13 17.44 8.39
CA LEU A 124 17.27 16.85 7.37
C LEU A 124 15.84 16.89 7.88
N THR A 125 14.97 17.64 7.22
CA THR A 125 13.57 17.83 7.62
C THR A 125 12.64 17.67 6.44
N SER A 126 11.36 17.42 6.71
CA SER A 126 10.34 17.31 5.67
C SER A 126 10.09 18.67 5.02
N LYS A 127 10.27 18.75 3.70
CA LYS A 127 10.06 19.99 2.94
C LYS A 127 8.58 20.42 2.90
N PRO A 128 7.60 19.49 2.70
CA PRO A 128 6.19 19.84 2.76
C PRO A 128 5.69 20.28 4.15
N TYR A 129 6.36 19.82 5.21
CA TYR A 129 6.00 20.16 6.59
C TYR A 129 6.78 21.37 7.14
N ALA A 130 7.75 21.93 6.40
CA ALA A 130 8.65 22.97 6.88
C ALA A 130 7.89 24.22 7.36
N PHE A 131 8.09 24.60 8.61
CA PHE A 131 7.50 25.76 9.28
C PHE A 131 5.96 25.74 9.44
N VAL A 132 5.32 24.57 9.31
CA VAL A 132 3.86 24.46 9.38
C VAL A 132 3.36 24.44 10.82
N ALA A 133 3.91 23.58 11.66
CA ALA A 133 3.49 23.43 13.06
C ALA A 133 4.62 22.93 13.95
N ARG A 134 4.44 23.07 15.26
CA ARG A 134 5.30 22.49 16.29
C ARG A 134 4.71 21.17 16.80
N PRO A 135 5.56 20.22 17.31
CA PRO A 135 5.08 18.90 17.76
C PRO A 135 3.99 18.96 18.81
N TRP A 136 4.07 19.90 19.75
CA TRP A 136 3.09 20.05 20.83
C TRP A 136 1.74 20.63 20.39
N GLU A 137 1.63 21.18 19.19
CA GLU A 137 0.37 21.66 18.61
C GLU A 137 -0.43 20.54 17.94
N LEU A 138 0.18 19.39 17.72
CA LEU A 138 -0.39 18.31 16.94
C LEU A 138 -1.14 17.30 17.81
N LYS A 139 -2.27 16.86 17.31
CA LYS A 139 -2.90 15.61 17.74
C LYS A 139 -2.46 14.48 16.84
N THR A 140 -2.41 13.27 17.38
CA THR A 140 -1.96 12.09 16.63
C THR A 140 -2.91 10.93 16.84
N VAL A 141 -3.15 10.19 15.76
CA VAL A 141 -3.91 8.93 15.77
C VAL A 141 -3.07 7.87 15.07
N GLU A 142 -2.99 6.69 15.65
CA GLU A 142 -2.36 5.53 15.03
C GLU A 142 -3.38 4.83 14.15
N THR A 143 -2.96 4.46 12.95
CA THR A 143 -3.79 3.83 11.92
C THR A 143 -2.92 3.00 10.98
N ILE A 144 -3.47 2.52 9.89
CA ILE A 144 -2.73 1.78 8.86
C ILE A 144 -2.71 2.54 7.53
N ASP A 145 -1.68 2.29 6.75
CA ASP A 145 -1.61 2.74 5.37
C ASP A 145 -2.42 1.82 4.45
N VAL A 146 -3.24 2.42 3.59
CA VAL A 146 -4.04 1.73 2.57
C VAL A 146 -3.58 2.05 1.15
N SER A 147 -2.43 2.71 1.00
CA SER A 147 -1.89 3.06 -0.31
C SER A 147 -1.26 1.88 -1.04
N ASP A 148 -0.84 0.86 -0.30
CA ASP A 148 -0.32 -0.41 -0.80
C ASP A 148 -0.88 -1.60 0.00
N ALA A 149 -0.53 -2.81 -0.40
CA ALA A 149 -1.02 -4.02 0.23
C ALA A 149 -0.22 -4.47 1.47
N VAL A 150 0.83 -3.77 1.85
CA VAL A 150 1.66 -4.15 3.02
C VAL A 150 0.91 -3.91 4.32
N GLY A 151 0.11 -2.84 4.38
CA GLY A 151 -0.63 -2.46 5.58
C GLY A 151 0.30 -1.90 6.66
N SER A 152 1.20 -0.97 6.28
CA SER A 152 2.16 -0.35 7.19
C SER A 152 1.47 0.39 8.33
N ASN A 153 1.96 0.19 9.56
CA ASN A 153 1.45 0.92 10.72
C ASN A 153 1.99 2.36 10.71
N ILE A 154 1.08 3.31 10.78
CA ILE A 154 1.38 4.74 10.68
C ILE A 154 0.74 5.55 11.81
N LYS A 155 1.36 6.66 12.12
CA LYS A 155 0.83 7.71 12.99
C LYS A 155 0.55 8.94 12.15
N VAL A 156 -0.71 9.32 12.08
CA VAL A 156 -1.15 10.52 11.37
C VAL A 156 -1.24 11.68 12.36
N SER A 157 -0.49 12.74 12.08
CA SER A 157 -0.48 13.98 12.88
C SER A 157 -1.33 15.04 12.19
N PHE A 158 -2.24 15.64 12.95
CA PHE A 158 -3.18 16.62 12.43
C PHE A 158 -3.38 17.79 13.43
N LYS A 159 -3.81 18.90 12.90
CA LYS A 159 -4.21 20.08 13.68
C LYS A 159 -5.61 20.48 13.21
N GLU A 160 -6.56 20.55 14.17
CA GLU A 160 -7.99 20.74 13.87
C GLU A 160 -8.52 19.66 12.92
N THR A 161 -8.77 19.96 11.66
CA THR A 161 -9.25 19.04 10.62
C THR A 161 -8.22 18.76 9.53
N GLU A 162 -7.02 19.36 9.64
CA GLU A 162 -5.99 19.28 8.61
C GLU A 162 -4.90 18.29 8.97
N ILE A 163 -4.68 17.29 8.11
CA ILE A 163 -3.55 16.35 8.25
C ILE A 163 -2.28 17.07 7.80
N LEU A 164 -1.26 17.06 8.66
CA LEU A 164 -0.02 17.78 8.44
C LEU A 164 1.19 16.90 8.17
N ARG A 165 1.23 15.70 8.76
CA ARG A 165 2.31 14.73 8.50
C ARG A 165 1.88 13.30 8.84
N VAL A 166 2.57 12.34 8.21
CA VAL A 166 2.46 10.90 8.49
C VAL A 166 3.83 10.38 8.89
N LEU A 167 3.87 9.64 9.99
CA LEU A 167 5.07 9.04 10.56
C LEU A 167 4.89 7.53 10.71
N PRO A 168 5.96 6.71 10.71
CA PRO A 168 5.86 5.29 10.98
C PRO A 168 5.56 5.01 12.46
N VAL A 169 4.87 3.90 12.70
CA VAL A 169 4.76 3.25 14.02
C VAL A 169 5.53 1.94 13.95
N LEU A 170 6.33 1.66 14.99
CA LEU A 170 7.12 0.44 15.07
C LEU A 170 6.22 -0.79 15.05
N ASN A 171 6.42 -1.64 14.06
CA ASN A 171 5.86 -2.98 13.99
C ASN A 171 6.85 -3.94 13.33
N ASP A 172 7.56 -4.72 14.14
CA ASP A 172 8.64 -5.60 13.69
C ASP A 172 8.18 -6.60 12.63
N SER A 173 6.93 -7.06 12.73
CA SER A 173 6.38 -8.08 11.81
C SER A 173 5.98 -7.51 10.45
N ILE A 174 5.68 -6.22 10.31
CA ILE A 174 5.15 -5.62 9.08
C ILE A 174 6.16 -4.65 8.49
N ASN A 175 6.24 -3.45 9.05
CA ASN A 175 7.00 -2.34 8.47
C ASN A 175 8.31 -2.01 9.22
N GLU A 176 8.62 -2.69 10.34
CA GLU A 176 9.69 -2.29 11.26
C GLU A 176 9.50 -0.80 11.65
N GLU A 177 10.51 0.03 11.40
CA GLU A 177 10.47 1.49 11.67
C GLU A 177 10.30 2.32 10.38
N TRP A 178 9.95 1.68 9.25
CA TRP A 178 10.00 2.31 7.93
C TRP A 178 8.62 2.45 7.30
N ILE A 179 8.46 3.50 6.50
CA ILE A 179 7.34 3.68 5.58
C ILE A 179 7.83 4.18 4.21
N SER A 180 7.06 3.94 3.16
CA SER A 180 7.37 4.46 1.83
C SER A 180 7.15 5.97 1.74
N ASP A 181 7.80 6.62 0.79
CA ASP A 181 7.55 8.04 0.50
C ASP A 181 6.12 8.27 0.00
N LYS A 182 5.53 7.28 -0.69
CA LYS A 182 4.12 7.28 -1.06
C LYS A 182 3.23 7.37 0.18
N THR A 183 3.43 6.50 1.17
CA THR A 183 2.71 6.51 2.45
C THR A 183 2.88 7.83 3.19
N ARG A 184 4.10 8.34 3.23
CA ARG A 184 4.48 9.53 4.00
C ARG A 184 3.91 10.83 3.45
N TYR A 185 3.81 10.97 2.12
CA TYR A 185 3.52 12.25 1.47
C TYR A 185 2.22 12.29 0.67
N SER A 186 1.52 11.17 0.50
CA SER A 186 0.27 11.14 -0.27
C SER A 186 -0.90 11.85 0.41
N PHE A 187 -0.78 12.21 1.69
CA PHE A 187 -1.84 12.89 2.45
C PHE A 187 -2.24 14.24 1.88
N ASP A 188 -1.41 14.88 1.06
CA ASP A 188 -1.78 16.13 0.35
C ASP A 188 -2.98 15.94 -0.56
N GLY A 189 -3.14 14.75 -1.15
CA GLY A 189 -4.31 14.38 -1.94
C GLY A 189 -5.61 14.37 -1.13
N LEU A 190 -5.54 14.12 0.18
CA LEU A 190 -6.72 14.11 1.06
C LEU A 190 -7.32 15.51 1.27
N LYS A 191 -6.57 16.57 1.01
CA LYS A 191 -7.00 17.97 1.16
C LYS A 191 -7.65 18.53 -0.09
N GLN A 192 -7.41 17.94 -1.25
CA GLN A 192 -7.77 18.50 -2.54
C GLN A 192 -8.86 17.69 -3.23
N GLN A 193 -9.65 18.37 -4.06
CA GLN A 193 -10.65 17.75 -4.93
C GLN A 193 -11.66 16.87 -4.18
N ARG A 194 -12.01 17.24 -2.94
CA ARG A 194 -12.96 16.48 -2.12
C ARG A 194 -14.39 16.74 -2.56
N ILE A 195 -15.18 15.68 -2.62
CA ILE A 195 -16.61 15.75 -2.88
C ILE A 195 -17.33 15.75 -1.54
N GLY A 196 -17.99 16.87 -1.21
CA GLY A 196 -18.69 17.06 0.06
C GLY A 196 -20.21 16.95 -0.01
N GLN A 197 -20.81 16.80 -1.20
CA GLN A 197 -22.25 16.72 -1.40
C GLN A 197 -22.59 15.88 -2.64
N PRO A 198 -23.81 15.30 -2.73
CA PRO A 198 -24.23 14.57 -3.91
C PRO A 198 -24.39 15.49 -5.13
N PHE A 199 -24.09 14.97 -6.32
CA PHE A 199 -24.30 15.63 -7.60
C PHE A 199 -25.09 14.74 -8.55
N ALA A 200 -26.00 15.33 -9.31
CA ALA A 200 -26.68 14.68 -10.42
C ALA A 200 -26.53 15.51 -11.71
N ARG A 201 -26.62 14.84 -12.83
CA ARG A 201 -26.60 15.50 -14.14
C ARG A 201 -27.97 16.04 -14.46
N ASP A 202 -28.04 17.32 -14.77
CA ASP A 202 -29.25 18.00 -15.21
C ASP A 202 -29.57 17.72 -16.70
N ASN A 203 -30.71 18.20 -17.16
CA ASN A 203 -31.13 18.05 -18.56
C ASN A 203 -30.21 18.82 -19.54
N SER A 204 -29.39 19.73 -19.06
CA SER A 204 -28.40 20.48 -19.84
C SER A 204 -27.05 19.76 -19.92
N GLY A 205 -26.91 18.61 -19.26
CA GLY A 205 -25.69 17.83 -19.20
C GLY A 205 -24.67 18.31 -18.17
N ASN A 206 -25.01 19.27 -17.30
CA ASN A 206 -24.15 19.76 -16.23
C ASN A 206 -24.38 19.01 -14.93
N LEU A 207 -23.32 18.85 -14.13
CA LEU A 207 -23.43 18.30 -12.77
C LEU A 207 -23.91 19.41 -11.80
N ALA A 208 -25.09 19.23 -11.23
CA ALA A 208 -25.68 20.12 -10.23
C ALA A 208 -25.68 19.44 -8.85
N SER A 209 -25.47 20.22 -7.79
CA SER A 209 -25.56 19.72 -6.42
C SER A 209 -27.01 19.45 -6.06
N ILE A 210 -27.24 18.32 -5.38
CA ILE A 210 -28.57 17.87 -4.94
C ILE A 210 -28.55 17.43 -3.47
N SER A 211 -29.74 17.30 -2.88
CA SER A 211 -29.87 16.70 -1.54
C SER A 211 -29.66 15.19 -1.56
N TRP A 212 -29.32 14.60 -0.40
CA TRP A 212 -29.25 13.14 -0.26
C TRP A 212 -30.58 12.46 -0.56
N GLU A 213 -31.69 13.05 -0.14
CA GLU A 213 -33.02 12.53 -0.39
C GLU A 213 -33.30 12.41 -1.90
N MET A 214 -32.99 13.48 -2.65
CA MET A 214 -33.11 13.47 -4.11
C MET A 214 -32.17 12.46 -4.76
N ALA A 215 -30.92 12.34 -4.28
CA ALA A 215 -29.96 11.38 -4.79
C ALA A 215 -30.42 9.93 -4.63
N LEU A 216 -30.95 9.59 -3.44
CA LEU A 216 -31.50 8.26 -3.16
C LEU A 216 -32.76 7.97 -4.00
N THR A 217 -33.61 8.98 -4.22
CA THR A 217 -34.81 8.85 -5.08
C THR A 217 -34.42 8.57 -6.54
N ILE A 218 -33.49 9.36 -7.11
CA ILE A 218 -33.01 9.16 -8.48
C ILE A 218 -32.41 7.75 -8.63
N PHE A 219 -31.55 7.34 -7.70
CA PHE A 219 -30.95 6.00 -7.74
C PHE A 219 -32.01 4.90 -7.71
N LYS A 220 -32.98 5.00 -6.79
CA LYS A 220 -34.09 4.05 -6.67
C LYS A 220 -34.91 3.94 -7.94
N ASP A 221 -35.35 5.06 -8.51
CA ASP A 221 -36.26 5.08 -9.65
C ASP A 221 -35.59 4.52 -10.91
N VAL A 222 -34.32 4.88 -11.13
CA VAL A 222 -33.55 4.35 -12.25
C VAL A 222 -33.21 2.88 -12.04
N LEU A 223 -32.82 2.46 -10.84
CA LEU A 223 -32.56 1.05 -10.54
C LEU A 223 -33.82 0.20 -10.73
N ALA A 224 -34.98 0.64 -10.23
CA ALA A 224 -36.24 -0.07 -10.34
C ALA A 224 -36.66 -0.28 -11.82
N SER A 225 -36.51 0.75 -12.65
CA SER A 225 -36.78 0.63 -14.09
C SER A 225 -35.86 -0.36 -14.77
N ASN A 226 -34.58 -0.39 -14.42
CA ASN A 226 -33.61 -1.35 -14.98
C ASN A 226 -33.85 -2.78 -14.48
N VAL A 227 -34.23 -2.98 -13.21
CA VAL A 227 -34.59 -4.30 -12.67
C VAL A 227 -35.80 -4.90 -13.38
N LEU A 228 -36.78 -4.05 -13.76
CA LEU A 228 -37.97 -4.48 -14.51
C LEU A 228 -37.62 -4.83 -15.98
N ASN A 229 -36.73 -4.08 -16.60
CA ASN A 229 -36.37 -4.29 -18.01
C ASN A 229 -35.43 -5.49 -18.22
N SER A 230 -34.28 -5.48 -17.55
CA SER A 230 -33.29 -6.58 -17.62
C SER A 230 -32.26 -6.45 -16.51
N ARG A 231 -32.25 -7.37 -15.57
CA ARG A 231 -31.26 -7.44 -14.49
C ARG A 231 -29.84 -7.72 -15.00
N GLU A 232 -29.72 -8.39 -16.15
CA GLU A 232 -28.43 -8.74 -16.74
C GLU A 232 -27.63 -7.52 -17.22
N ASN A 233 -28.34 -6.40 -17.45
CA ASN A 233 -27.74 -5.14 -17.86
C ASN A 233 -27.32 -4.23 -16.67
N ILE A 234 -27.46 -4.72 -15.43
CA ILE A 234 -27.00 -4.02 -14.23
C ILE A 234 -25.59 -4.49 -13.89
N VAL A 235 -24.67 -3.54 -13.79
CA VAL A 235 -23.26 -3.79 -13.47
C VAL A 235 -22.91 -3.06 -12.17
N VAL A 236 -22.37 -3.80 -11.21
CA VAL A 236 -21.88 -3.24 -9.94
C VAL A 236 -20.40 -3.59 -9.79
N VAL A 237 -19.57 -2.57 -9.53
CA VAL A 237 -18.11 -2.73 -9.43
C VAL A 237 -17.64 -2.28 -8.05
N ASN A 238 -16.90 -3.16 -7.38
CA ASN A 238 -16.21 -2.88 -6.14
C ASN A 238 -14.79 -2.42 -6.42
N GLY A 239 -14.43 -1.24 -5.93
CA GLY A 239 -13.15 -0.62 -6.17
C GLY A 239 -12.05 -1.03 -5.18
N CYS A 240 -10.82 -0.63 -5.54
CA CYS A 240 -9.60 -0.95 -4.81
C CYS A 240 -9.43 -0.20 -3.48
N GLN A 241 -10.27 0.80 -3.19
CA GLN A 241 -10.17 1.65 -1.99
C GLN A 241 -11.18 1.25 -0.89
N ASN A 242 -11.97 0.21 -1.11
CA ASN A 242 -12.99 -0.21 -0.18
C ASN A 242 -12.43 -1.10 0.94
N ASP A 243 -12.91 -0.83 2.16
CA ASP A 243 -12.74 -1.74 3.30
C ASP A 243 -13.57 -3.02 3.13
N MET A 244 -13.30 -4.02 3.96
CA MET A 244 -13.98 -5.32 3.91
C MET A 244 -15.48 -5.19 4.22
N GLU A 245 -15.87 -4.29 5.10
CA GLU A 245 -17.25 -4.02 5.48
C GLU A 245 -18.04 -3.46 4.29
N THR A 246 -17.47 -2.49 3.57
CA THR A 246 -18.04 -1.93 2.34
C THR A 246 -18.21 -2.99 1.26
N SER A 247 -17.17 -3.77 1.01
CA SER A 247 -17.16 -4.86 0.04
C SER A 247 -18.20 -5.95 0.37
N TYR A 248 -18.30 -6.33 1.64
CA TYR A 248 -19.29 -7.30 2.11
C TYR A 248 -20.73 -6.80 1.94
N LYS A 249 -21.01 -5.54 2.35
CA LYS A 249 -22.34 -4.93 2.17
C LYS A 249 -22.72 -4.82 0.70
N LEU A 250 -21.77 -4.45 -0.13
CA LEU A 250 -22.00 -4.37 -1.57
C LEU A 250 -22.31 -5.75 -2.16
N LYS A 251 -21.65 -6.81 -1.68
CA LYS A 251 -21.97 -8.19 -2.06
C LYS A 251 -23.38 -8.60 -1.63
N GLN A 252 -23.82 -8.26 -0.40
CA GLN A 252 -25.19 -8.52 0.05
C GLN A 252 -26.20 -7.76 -0.81
N PHE A 253 -25.95 -6.50 -1.14
CA PHE A 253 -26.76 -5.70 -2.03
C PHE A 253 -26.91 -6.35 -3.41
N CYS A 254 -25.81 -6.78 -4.02
CA CYS A 254 -25.81 -7.49 -5.30
C CYS A 254 -26.56 -8.83 -5.24
N LYS A 255 -26.40 -9.58 -4.14
CA LYS A 255 -27.14 -10.83 -3.92
C LYS A 255 -28.64 -10.59 -3.87
N ASN A 256 -29.12 -9.55 -3.19
CA ASN A 256 -30.54 -9.20 -3.13
C ASN A 256 -31.09 -8.76 -4.49
N LEU A 257 -30.27 -8.15 -5.34
CA LEU A 257 -30.60 -7.83 -6.74
C LEU A 257 -30.51 -9.03 -7.69
N ASN A 258 -29.84 -10.10 -7.27
CA ASN A 258 -29.47 -11.24 -8.10
C ASN A 258 -28.56 -10.83 -9.30
N VAL A 259 -27.59 -9.93 -9.05
CA VAL A 259 -26.56 -9.50 -9.98
C VAL A 259 -25.16 -9.84 -9.43
N PRO A 260 -24.16 -10.07 -10.28
CA PRO A 260 -22.80 -10.32 -9.82
C PRO A 260 -22.14 -9.02 -9.33
N LEU A 261 -21.29 -9.13 -8.32
CA LEU A 261 -20.37 -8.08 -7.91
C LEU A 261 -19.02 -8.30 -8.61
N ILE A 262 -18.52 -7.27 -9.29
CA ILE A 262 -17.26 -7.31 -10.05
C ILE A 262 -16.18 -6.60 -9.23
N ASP A 263 -14.96 -7.16 -9.20
CA ASP A 263 -13.79 -6.55 -8.58
C ASP A 263 -12.98 -5.75 -9.63
N GLU A 264 -12.65 -4.49 -9.32
CA GLU A 264 -11.83 -3.64 -10.19
C GLU A 264 -10.43 -4.22 -10.44
N ALA A 265 -9.83 -4.81 -9.40
CA ALA A 265 -8.47 -5.31 -9.46
C ALA A 265 -8.34 -6.70 -10.09
N SER A 266 -9.39 -7.51 -10.10
CA SER A 266 -9.34 -8.91 -10.50
C SER A 266 -9.88 -9.13 -11.90
N SER A 267 -9.14 -9.92 -12.71
CA SER A 267 -9.59 -10.44 -14.00
C SER A 267 -9.94 -11.94 -13.97
N ASN A 268 -9.87 -12.60 -12.80
CA ASN A 268 -9.95 -14.05 -12.68
C ASN A 268 -11.37 -14.58 -12.49
N LYS A 269 -11.66 -15.68 -13.21
CA LYS A 269 -12.96 -16.37 -13.21
C LYS A 269 -13.15 -17.41 -12.10
N ASN A 270 -12.09 -17.81 -11.39
CA ASN A 270 -12.12 -18.93 -10.46
C ASN A 270 -12.22 -18.51 -9.00
N GLU A 271 -13.40 -18.66 -8.43
CA GLU A 271 -13.78 -18.30 -7.06
C GLU A 271 -13.10 -19.14 -5.95
N ASN A 272 -12.41 -20.24 -6.28
CA ASN A 272 -12.01 -21.25 -5.30
C ASN A 272 -10.52 -21.24 -4.90
N LEU A 273 -9.76 -20.18 -5.21
CA LEU A 273 -8.30 -20.18 -5.07
C LEU A 273 -7.75 -19.06 -4.20
N MET A 274 -8.38 -18.79 -3.06
CA MET A 274 -7.91 -17.74 -2.13
C MET A 274 -6.45 -17.91 -1.69
N SER A 275 -5.96 -19.13 -1.53
CA SER A 275 -4.55 -19.38 -1.22
C SER A 275 -3.58 -18.95 -2.33
N LEU A 276 -4.11 -18.63 -3.51
CA LEU A 276 -3.36 -18.15 -4.68
C LEU A 276 -3.50 -16.64 -4.92
N THR A 277 -4.05 -15.91 -3.97
CA THR A 277 -4.29 -14.45 -4.10
C THR A 277 -3.57 -13.63 -3.05
N LYS A 278 -2.86 -14.26 -2.11
CA LYS A 278 -2.11 -13.60 -1.05
C LYS A 278 -0.66 -14.08 -0.97
N SER A 279 0.15 -13.40 -0.16
CA SER A 279 1.45 -13.90 0.26
C SER A 279 1.26 -14.96 1.35
N ASN A 280 1.68 -16.20 1.08
CA ASN A 280 1.60 -17.27 2.06
C ASN A 280 2.85 -17.34 2.95
N THR A 281 3.98 -16.83 2.46
CA THR A 281 5.19 -16.59 3.25
C THR A 281 5.04 -15.23 3.93
N THR A 282 5.16 -15.17 5.23
CA THR A 282 5.12 -13.91 5.98
C THR A 282 6.37 -13.07 5.73
N LEU A 283 6.31 -11.77 6.02
CA LEU A 283 7.46 -10.87 5.88
C LEU A 283 8.64 -11.30 6.75
N ASP A 284 8.38 -11.93 7.90
CA ASP A 284 9.43 -12.48 8.77
C ASP A 284 10.02 -13.78 8.20
N GLU A 285 9.21 -14.67 7.66
CA GLU A 285 9.66 -15.91 7.04
C GLU A 285 10.52 -15.69 5.79
N ILE A 286 10.37 -14.55 5.09
CA ILE A 286 11.27 -14.17 3.99
C ILE A 286 12.74 -14.21 4.42
N LEU A 287 13.01 -13.89 5.70
CA LEU A 287 14.38 -13.90 6.26
C LEU A 287 15.00 -15.30 6.38
N GLU A 288 14.20 -16.35 6.23
CA GLU A 288 14.62 -17.74 6.26
C GLU A 288 14.81 -18.36 4.87
N ALA A 289 14.29 -17.71 3.83
CA ALA A 289 14.35 -18.20 2.46
C ALA A 289 15.79 -18.25 1.92
N ASP A 290 16.06 -19.16 1.00
CA ASP A 290 17.35 -19.29 0.33
C ASP A 290 17.31 -18.91 -1.17
N LEU A 291 16.11 -18.87 -1.76
CA LEU A 291 15.92 -18.48 -3.15
C LEU A 291 14.57 -17.76 -3.32
N CYS A 292 14.59 -16.64 -4.05
CA CYS A 292 13.41 -15.89 -4.48
C CYS A 292 13.32 -15.85 -6.00
N LEU A 293 12.16 -16.20 -6.54
CA LEU A 293 11.84 -16.08 -7.96
C LEU A 293 10.70 -15.07 -8.15
N LEU A 294 11.01 -13.93 -8.73
CA LEU A 294 10.04 -12.89 -9.08
C LEU A 294 9.47 -13.17 -10.49
N ILE A 295 8.17 -13.20 -10.64
CA ILE A 295 7.50 -13.41 -11.93
C ILE A 295 6.55 -12.25 -12.16
N GLY A 296 6.93 -11.33 -13.07
CA GLY A 296 6.15 -10.14 -13.39
C GLY A 296 5.87 -9.23 -12.19
N ALA A 297 6.75 -9.25 -11.19
CA ALA A 297 6.68 -8.42 -9.99
C ALA A 297 7.93 -7.54 -9.89
N ASN A 298 7.73 -6.27 -9.51
CA ASN A 298 8.81 -5.39 -9.09
C ASN A 298 8.53 -4.88 -7.67
N PRO A 299 8.97 -5.61 -6.64
CA PRO A 299 8.65 -5.30 -5.25
C PRO A 299 9.16 -3.92 -4.80
N ARG A 300 10.18 -3.35 -5.48
CA ARG A 300 10.67 -2.01 -5.15
C ARG A 300 9.58 -0.94 -5.27
N TYR A 301 8.76 -1.00 -6.33
CA TYR A 301 7.74 0.00 -6.61
C TYR A 301 6.33 -0.44 -6.21
N GLU A 302 6.07 -1.75 -6.20
CA GLU A 302 4.76 -2.31 -5.88
C GLU A 302 4.54 -2.44 -4.36
N ALA A 303 5.61 -2.79 -3.62
CA ALA A 303 5.59 -2.95 -2.16
C ALA A 303 6.98 -2.70 -1.58
N SER A 304 7.36 -1.43 -1.41
CA SER A 304 8.73 -1.02 -1.07
C SER A 304 9.26 -1.71 0.20
N LEU A 305 8.40 -1.91 1.20
CA LEU A 305 8.82 -2.56 2.45
C LEU A 305 9.01 -4.08 2.29
N TYR A 306 8.28 -4.72 1.39
CA TYR A 306 8.58 -6.09 0.98
C TYR A 306 9.98 -6.18 0.35
N ASN A 307 10.33 -5.21 -0.49
CA ASN A 307 11.67 -5.10 -1.06
C ASN A 307 12.76 -4.90 0.00
N VAL A 308 12.48 -4.13 1.07
CA VAL A 308 13.40 -3.98 2.21
C VAL A 308 13.66 -5.33 2.89
N ARG A 309 12.63 -6.18 3.08
CA ARG A 309 12.80 -7.53 3.65
C ARG A 309 13.67 -8.41 2.75
N LEU A 310 13.48 -8.37 1.43
CA LEU A 310 14.33 -9.08 0.46
C LEU A 310 15.79 -8.59 0.52
N LYS A 311 16.00 -7.27 0.57
CA LYS A 311 17.32 -6.66 0.74
C LYS A 311 17.97 -7.12 2.05
N LYS A 312 17.26 -7.06 3.16
CA LYS A 312 17.73 -7.50 4.48
C LYS A 312 18.15 -8.98 4.45
N ARG A 313 17.33 -9.83 3.77
CA ARG A 313 17.69 -11.25 3.57
C ARG A 313 18.93 -11.42 2.70
N LYS A 314 19.03 -10.68 1.60
CA LYS A 314 20.20 -10.71 0.69
C LYS A 314 21.49 -10.33 1.40
N THR A 315 21.46 -9.32 2.26
CA THR A 315 22.61 -8.86 3.04
C THR A 315 23.14 -9.91 4.01
N ARG A 316 22.28 -10.83 4.48
CA ARG A 316 22.69 -11.98 5.32
C ARG A 316 23.46 -13.05 4.55
N GLY A 317 23.53 -12.97 3.23
CA GLY A 317 24.25 -13.91 2.36
C GLY A 317 23.45 -15.18 2.01
N LEU A 318 23.99 -15.98 1.08
CA LEU A 318 23.42 -17.25 0.63
C LEU A 318 21.95 -17.17 0.20
N PHE A 319 21.60 -16.10 -0.49
CA PHE A 319 20.25 -15.87 -1.00
C PHE A 319 20.29 -15.45 -2.46
N THR A 320 19.66 -16.23 -3.32
CA THR A 320 19.58 -15.94 -4.76
C THR A 320 18.24 -15.28 -5.07
N VAL A 321 18.28 -14.16 -5.78
CA VAL A 321 17.07 -13.53 -6.36
C VAL A 321 17.16 -13.62 -7.86
N ALA A 322 16.13 -14.16 -8.50
CA ALA A 322 16.01 -14.26 -9.93
C ALA A 322 14.65 -13.72 -10.40
N SER A 323 14.56 -13.26 -11.64
CA SER A 323 13.33 -12.65 -12.16
C SER A 323 13.01 -13.05 -13.59
N PHE A 324 11.72 -13.30 -13.85
CA PHE A 324 11.11 -13.29 -15.17
C PHE A 324 10.30 -12.01 -15.35
N GLY A 325 10.54 -11.25 -16.42
CA GLY A 325 9.92 -9.97 -16.69
C GLY A 325 10.75 -8.77 -16.16
N LEU A 326 10.10 -7.62 -16.07
CA LEU A 326 10.76 -6.35 -15.76
C LEU A 326 10.90 -6.14 -14.24
N ALA A 327 11.81 -6.83 -13.60
CA ALA A 327 12.26 -6.50 -12.24
C ALA A 327 13.54 -5.67 -12.29
N GLU A 328 13.45 -4.51 -12.93
CA GLU A 328 14.57 -3.58 -13.09
C GLU A 328 14.78 -2.72 -11.86
N ASN A 329 16.03 -2.27 -11.68
CA ASN A 329 16.41 -1.33 -10.61
C ASN A 329 16.10 -1.80 -9.19
N LEU A 330 16.12 -3.11 -8.94
CA LEU A 330 16.12 -3.63 -7.57
C LEU A 330 17.33 -3.08 -6.80
N THR A 331 17.18 -2.91 -5.51
CA THR A 331 18.23 -2.34 -4.63
C THR A 331 19.32 -3.35 -4.23
N TYR A 332 19.35 -4.49 -4.90
CA TYR A 332 20.30 -5.60 -4.72
C TYR A 332 20.48 -6.36 -6.05
N ASP A 333 21.54 -7.17 -6.13
CA ASP A 333 21.81 -7.97 -7.31
C ASP A 333 20.74 -9.05 -7.52
N SER A 334 20.19 -9.11 -8.72
CA SER A 334 19.24 -10.11 -9.17
C SER A 334 19.63 -10.68 -10.53
N GLN A 335 19.29 -11.94 -10.75
CA GLN A 335 19.55 -12.63 -12.01
C GLN A 335 18.31 -12.54 -12.92
N SER A 336 18.42 -11.84 -14.04
CA SER A 336 17.36 -11.85 -15.05
C SER A 336 17.38 -13.18 -15.81
N LEU A 337 16.23 -13.86 -15.85
CA LEU A 337 16.03 -15.15 -16.54
C LEU A 337 15.34 -14.98 -17.89
N GLY A 338 14.97 -13.76 -18.24
CA GLY A 338 14.32 -13.39 -19.50
C GLY A 338 13.00 -12.67 -19.33
N ASN A 339 12.59 -11.95 -20.38
CA ASN A 339 11.40 -11.07 -20.35
C ASN A 339 10.24 -11.64 -21.20
N SER A 340 10.37 -12.85 -21.73
CA SER A 340 9.35 -13.47 -22.59
C SER A 340 8.61 -14.58 -21.86
N THR A 341 7.35 -14.80 -22.26
CA THR A 341 6.58 -15.96 -21.80
C THR A 341 7.23 -17.28 -22.21
N ALA A 342 7.93 -17.32 -23.35
CA ALA A 342 8.68 -18.51 -23.78
C ALA A 342 9.79 -18.90 -22.78
N SER A 343 10.52 -17.92 -22.21
CA SER A 343 11.53 -18.18 -21.18
C SER A 343 10.88 -18.74 -19.90
N LEU A 344 9.74 -18.20 -19.50
CA LEU A 344 8.97 -18.69 -18.36
C LEU A 344 8.50 -20.13 -18.57
N PHE A 345 7.89 -20.43 -19.73
CA PHE A 345 7.45 -21.80 -20.04
C PHE A 345 8.63 -22.78 -20.12
N SER A 346 9.77 -22.37 -20.69
CA SER A 346 10.99 -23.20 -20.68
C SER A 346 11.44 -23.54 -19.26
N PHE A 347 11.30 -22.61 -18.29
CA PHE A 347 11.56 -22.88 -16.88
C PHE A 347 10.52 -23.85 -16.29
N LEU A 348 9.24 -23.63 -16.54
CA LEU A 348 8.14 -24.46 -16.03
C LEU A 348 8.22 -25.91 -16.58
N GLU A 349 8.73 -26.08 -17.81
CA GLU A 349 9.00 -27.38 -18.42
C GLU A 349 10.32 -28.04 -17.96
N GLY A 350 11.08 -27.38 -17.07
CA GLY A 350 12.35 -27.91 -16.57
C GLY A 350 13.54 -27.79 -17.53
N LYS A 351 13.40 -27.08 -18.65
CA LYS A 351 14.43 -26.93 -19.69
C LYS A 351 15.42 -25.79 -19.42
N HIS A 352 15.02 -24.82 -18.58
CA HIS A 352 15.85 -23.65 -18.28
C HIS A 352 17.01 -24.00 -17.33
N PRO A 353 18.23 -23.47 -17.53
CA PRO A 353 19.39 -23.78 -16.69
C PRO A 353 19.17 -23.53 -15.19
N PHE A 354 18.41 -22.49 -14.86
CA PHE A 354 18.08 -22.10 -13.48
C PHE A 354 17.25 -23.16 -12.71
N CYS A 355 16.61 -24.09 -13.40
CA CYS A 355 15.85 -25.18 -12.75
C CYS A 355 16.71 -25.98 -11.78
N LYS A 356 18.01 -26.16 -12.09
CA LYS A 356 18.94 -26.91 -11.21
C LYS A 356 19.17 -26.20 -9.87
N GLU A 357 19.22 -24.87 -9.88
CA GLU A 357 19.36 -24.07 -8.66
C GLU A 357 18.08 -24.09 -7.85
N PHE A 358 16.93 -23.92 -8.53
CA PHE A 358 15.61 -23.89 -7.91
C PHE A 358 15.27 -25.22 -7.21
N ILE A 359 15.57 -26.36 -7.83
CA ILE A 359 15.36 -27.72 -7.25
C ILE A 359 16.25 -27.96 -6.03
N LYS A 360 17.48 -27.41 -6.02
CA LYS A 360 18.41 -27.57 -4.88
C LYS A 360 18.05 -26.72 -3.68
N ALA A 361 17.27 -25.67 -3.86
CA ALA A 361 16.88 -24.76 -2.80
C ALA A 361 16.10 -25.50 -1.71
N LYS A 362 16.34 -25.13 -0.45
CA LYS A 362 15.68 -25.75 0.72
C LYS A 362 14.38 -25.06 1.07
N LYS A 363 14.38 -23.71 0.97
CA LYS A 363 13.24 -22.84 1.22
C LYS A 363 13.06 -21.85 0.06
N PRO A 364 12.76 -22.35 -1.17
CA PRO A 364 12.51 -21.48 -2.30
C PRO A 364 11.16 -20.80 -2.16
N PHE A 365 11.02 -19.59 -2.67
CA PHE A 365 9.71 -18.99 -2.84
C PHE A 365 9.58 -18.25 -4.17
N VAL A 366 8.35 -18.20 -4.66
CA VAL A 366 7.95 -17.53 -5.90
C VAL A 366 7.04 -16.36 -5.52
N VAL A 367 7.28 -15.21 -6.12
CA VAL A 367 6.42 -14.03 -5.98
C VAL A 367 5.82 -13.71 -7.34
N LEU A 368 4.51 -13.83 -7.43
CA LEU A 368 3.75 -13.53 -8.63
C LEU A 368 3.18 -12.12 -8.54
N GLY A 369 3.55 -11.25 -9.48
CA GLY A 369 3.02 -9.89 -9.55
C GLY A 369 1.56 -9.85 -10.01
N GLU A 370 0.82 -8.84 -9.55
CA GLU A 370 -0.58 -8.62 -9.95
C GLU A 370 -0.74 -8.44 -11.46
N SER A 371 0.27 -7.92 -12.14
CA SER A 371 0.29 -7.78 -13.61
C SER A 371 0.08 -9.11 -14.35
N ILE A 372 0.59 -10.22 -13.78
CA ILE A 372 0.38 -11.57 -14.32
C ILE A 372 -1.07 -12.02 -14.10
N LEU A 373 -1.69 -11.64 -13.00
CA LEU A 373 -3.06 -12.01 -12.68
C LEU A 373 -4.10 -11.37 -13.64
N LYS A 374 -3.73 -10.24 -14.25
CA LYS A 374 -4.58 -9.51 -15.23
C LYS A 374 -4.49 -10.08 -16.65
N ARG A 375 -3.61 -11.06 -16.90
CA ARG A 375 -3.45 -11.70 -18.20
C ARG A 375 -4.56 -12.73 -18.47
N SER A 376 -4.87 -12.95 -19.74
CA SER A 376 -5.83 -13.98 -20.17
C SER A 376 -5.37 -15.42 -19.88
N ASP A 377 -4.04 -15.64 -19.78
CA ASP A 377 -3.40 -16.92 -19.48
C ASP A 377 -2.99 -17.09 -18.02
N ALA A 378 -3.45 -16.19 -17.12
CA ALA A 378 -3.08 -16.18 -15.70
C ALA A 378 -3.32 -17.52 -14.98
N ASP A 379 -4.45 -18.17 -15.26
CA ASP A 379 -4.80 -19.43 -14.61
C ASP A 379 -3.88 -20.58 -15.06
N ALA A 380 -3.48 -20.60 -16.34
CA ALA A 380 -2.50 -21.55 -16.84
C ALA A 380 -1.11 -21.34 -16.20
N ILE A 381 -0.68 -20.09 -16.04
CA ILE A 381 0.59 -19.76 -15.38
C ILE A 381 0.54 -20.19 -13.91
N LYS A 382 -0.53 -19.88 -13.17
CA LYS A 382 -0.70 -20.30 -11.76
C LYS A 382 -0.66 -21.82 -11.62
N ALA A 383 -1.44 -22.54 -12.46
CA ALA A 383 -1.48 -24.00 -12.44
C ALA A 383 -0.08 -24.60 -12.71
N SER A 384 0.63 -24.04 -13.69
CA SER A 384 1.98 -24.49 -14.03
C SER A 384 3.00 -24.25 -12.91
N ILE A 385 2.93 -23.08 -12.22
CA ILE A 385 3.79 -22.80 -11.05
C ILE A 385 3.47 -23.75 -9.90
N LEU A 386 2.20 -24.03 -9.66
CA LEU A 386 1.78 -24.98 -8.64
C LEU A 386 2.25 -26.40 -8.93
N SER A 387 2.31 -26.80 -10.21
CA SER A 387 2.82 -28.11 -10.60
C SER A 387 4.30 -28.31 -10.20
N LEU A 388 5.09 -27.23 -10.05
CA LEU A 388 6.48 -27.30 -9.59
C LEU A 388 6.59 -27.83 -8.15
N GLN A 389 5.56 -27.74 -7.33
CA GLN A 389 5.58 -28.27 -5.96
C GLN A 389 5.88 -29.79 -5.91
N SER A 390 5.48 -30.54 -6.94
CA SER A 390 5.74 -31.99 -7.00
C SER A 390 7.21 -32.35 -7.19
N SER A 391 8.00 -31.44 -7.79
CA SER A 391 9.41 -31.63 -8.10
C SER A 391 10.36 -30.76 -7.31
N THR A 392 9.83 -29.87 -6.48
CA THR A 392 10.60 -28.88 -5.71
C THR A 392 10.11 -28.78 -4.26
N LYS A 393 10.86 -28.07 -3.43
CA LYS A 393 10.47 -27.77 -2.04
C LYS A 393 9.67 -26.47 -1.90
N LEU A 394 8.97 -26.04 -2.97
CA LEU A 394 8.16 -24.83 -2.96
C LEU A 394 7.06 -24.87 -1.90
N VAL A 395 6.47 -26.06 -1.70
CA VAL A 395 5.49 -26.31 -0.63
C VAL A 395 5.91 -27.57 0.13
N SER A 396 6.08 -27.45 1.45
CA SER A 396 6.38 -28.54 2.37
C SER A 396 5.54 -28.42 3.65
N GLU A 397 5.75 -29.30 4.63
CA GLU A 397 5.03 -29.25 5.90
C GLU A 397 5.25 -27.94 6.65
N ASP A 398 6.47 -27.40 6.61
CA ASP A 398 6.87 -26.20 7.35
C ASP A 398 7.16 -24.99 6.45
N TRP A 399 6.95 -25.09 5.12
CA TRP A 399 7.27 -24.02 4.19
C TRP A 399 6.21 -23.88 3.11
N PHE A 400 5.81 -22.61 2.87
CA PHE A 400 4.80 -22.26 1.89
C PHE A 400 5.30 -21.13 1.01
N GLY A 401 6.03 -21.48 -0.04
CA GLY A 401 6.78 -20.54 -0.88
C GLY A 401 6.01 -19.96 -2.07
N PHE A 402 4.70 -20.18 -2.21
CA PHE A 402 3.91 -19.54 -3.27
C PHE A 402 3.29 -18.24 -2.77
N ASN A 403 3.62 -17.12 -3.40
CA ASN A 403 3.17 -15.79 -2.98
C ASN A 403 2.63 -15.00 -4.16
N VAL A 404 1.62 -14.20 -3.91
CA VAL A 404 1.13 -13.15 -4.78
C VAL A 404 1.43 -11.80 -4.16
N LEU A 405 1.90 -10.85 -4.95
CA LEU A 405 2.15 -9.48 -4.54
C LEU A 405 1.02 -8.58 -5.09
N PRO A 406 -0.02 -8.31 -4.28
CA PRO A 406 -1.06 -7.37 -4.67
C PRO A 406 -0.54 -5.93 -4.60
N GLN A 407 -1.12 -5.05 -5.40
CA GLN A 407 -0.75 -3.63 -5.44
C GLN A 407 -1.66 -2.76 -4.54
N THR A 408 -2.86 -3.25 -4.22
CA THR A 408 -3.88 -2.48 -3.50
C THR A 408 -4.25 -3.15 -2.17
N ALA A 409 -4.52 -2.34 -1.15
CA ALA A 409 -4.85 -2.82 0.19
C ALA A 409 -6.15 -3.65 0.24
N ALA A 410 -7.13 -3.32 -0.59
CA ALA A 410 -8.42 -4.03 -0.60
C ALA A 410 -8.37 -5.40 -1.30
N PHE A 411 -7.33 -5.70 -2.10
CA PHE A 411 -7.30 -6.88 -2.98
C PHE A 411 -7.55 -8.19 -2.24
N VAL A 412 -6.78 -8.45 -1.17
CA VAL A 412 -6.90 -9.72 -0.41
C VAL A 412 -8.26 -9.80 0.29
N GLY A 413 -8.73 -8.70 0.88
CA GLY A 413 -10.03 -8.62 1.54
C GLY A 413 -11.21 -8.81 0.56
N ASN A 414 -11.12 -8.26 -0.63
CA ASN A 414 -12.13 -8.45 -1.69
C ASN A 414 -12.22 -9.92 -2.12
N GLN A 415 -11.07 -10.58 -2.30
CA GLN A 415 -11.02 -12.00 -2.61
C GLN A 415 -11.58 -12.86 -1.45
N PHE A 416 -11.27 -12.48 -0.21
CA PHE A 416 -11.83 -13.12 0.99
C PHE A 416 -13.36 -13.02 1.02
N ASN A 417 -13.91 -11.86 0.73
CA ASN A 417 -15.35 -11.64 0.62
C ASN A 417 -15.97 -12.36 -0.60
N GLY A 418 -15.18 -13.01 -1.45
CA GLY A 418 -15.64 -13.70 -2.65
C GLY A 418 -16.25 -12.73 -3.67
N VAL A 419 -15.62 -11.57 -3.84
CA VAL A 419 -15.93 -10.66 -4.95
C VAL A 419 -15.31 -11.25 -6.21
N SER A 420 -16.14 -11.56 -7.20
CA SER A 420 -15.69 -12.24 -8.41
C SER A 420 -15.34 -11.27 -9.52
N SER A 421 -14.44 -11.67 -10.42
CA SER A 421 -14.27 -10.99 -11.68
C SER A 421 -15.15 -11.61 -12.75
N LYS A 422 -15.83 -10.81 -13.55
CA LYS A 422 -16.52 -11.26 -14.76
C LYS A 422 -15.79 -10.84 -16.03
N THR A 423 -16.05 -11.59 -17.07
CA THR A 423 -15.47 -11.47 -18.40
C THR A 423 -15.92 -10.24 -19.17
N SER A 424 -15.11 -9.86 -20.13
CA SER A 424 -15.10 -8.72 -21.04
C SER A 424 -16.40 -8.31 -21.77
N ASN A 425 -17.45 -9.12 -21.77
CA ASN A 425 -18.69 -8.77 -22.49
C ASN A 425 -19.78 -8.16 -21.58
N THR A 426 -19.46 -7.93 -20.30
CA THR A 426 -20.47 -7.48 -19.30
C THR A 426 -20.80 -5.99 -19.45
N TYR A 427 -19.87 -5.19 -19.96
CA TYR A 427 -20.00 -3.74 -19.99
C TYR A 427 -20.73 -3.22 -21.24
N SER A 428 -20.60 -3.87 -22.38
CA SER A 428 -21.14 -3.39 -23.66
C SER A 428 -22.67 -3.30 -23.72
N ASN A 429 -23.37 -4.04 -22.88
CA ASN A 429 -24.84 -4.03 -22.80
C ASN A 429 -25.38 -3.42 -21.51
N ALA A 430 -24.51 -2.77 -20.71
CA ALA A 430 -24.92 -2.21 -19.43
C ALA A 430 -25.86 -1.02 -19.62
N SER A 431 -27.01 -1.05 -18.95
CA SER A 431 -27.95 0.07 -18.87
C SER A 431 -27.84 0.83 -17.54
N PHE A 432 -27.29 0.16 -16.51
CA PHE A 432 -27.04 0.72 -15.19
C PHE A 432 -25.67 0.28 -14.68
N PHE A 433 -24.83 1.24 -14.33
CA PHE A 433 -23.50 1.03 -13.76
C PHE A 433 -23.41 1.67 -12.37
N PHE A 434 -22.99 0.90 -11.37
CA PHE A 434 -22.71 1.43 -10.03
C PHE A 434 -21.29 1.08 -9.61
N GLY A 435 -20.42 2.09 -9.51
CA GLY A 435 -19.05 1.96 -9.08
C GLY A 435 -18.83 2.53 -7.67
N VAL A 436 -18.21 1.77 -6.79
CA VAL A 436 -17.95 2.16 -5.39
C VAL A 436 -16.46 2.13 -5.13
N GLY A 437 -15.86 3.28 -4.76
CA GLY A 437 -14.45 3.39 -4.40
C GLY A 437 -13.48 2.98 -5.52
N LEU A 438 -13.82 3.29 -6.77
CA LEU A 438 -12.98 2.99 -7.94
C LEU A 438 -11.74 3.87 -7.97
N ASP A 439 -10.61 3.28 -8.35
CA ASP A 439 -9.34 3.97 -8.56
C ASP A 439 -9.29 4.62 -9.96
N ASN A 440 -9.75 3.90 -10.97
CA ASN A 440 -9.76 4.37 -12.34
C ASN A 440 -11.13 4.15 -13.02
N PRO A 441 -12.12 5.03 -12.77
CA PRO A 441 -13.44 4.90 -13.39
C PRO A 441 -13.41 5.10 -14.91
N GLU A 442 -12.45 5.85 -15.49
CA GLU A 442 -12.37 6.08 -16.94
C GLU A 442 -12.25 4.78 -17.73
N LYS A 443 -11.54 3.80 -17.18
CA LYS A 443 -11.41 2.47 -17.81
C LYS A 443 -12.77 1.81 -18.07
N PHE A 444 -13.68 1.89 -17.10
CA PHE A 444 -15.02 1.32 -17.24
C PHE A 444 -15.91 2.18 -18.12
N LEU A 445 -15.86 3.49 -17.94
CA LEU A 445 -16.69 4.45 -18.69
C LEU A 445 -16.43 4.39 -20.20
N SER A 446 -15.21 4.09 -20.62
CA SER A 446 -14.86 3.93 -22.04
C SER A 446 -15.48 2.70 -22.70
N GLU A 447 -15.87 1.69 -21.91
CA GLU A 447 -16.48 0.44 -22.37
C GLU A 447 -18.01 0.45 -22.26
N LEU A 448 -18.60 1.44 -21.56
CA LEU A 448 -20.04 1.53 -21.35
C LEU A 448 -20.76 2.19 -22.52
N PRO A 449 -22.02 1.79 -22.81
CA PRO A 449 -22.90 2.48 -23.76
C PRO A 449 -23.13 3.95 -23.35
N GLN A 450 -23.35 4.83 -24.34
CA GLN A 450 -23.60 6.26 -24.08
C GLN A 450 -24.87 6.52 -23.24
N ASP A 451 -25.87 5.65 -23.39
CA ASP A 451 -27.16 5.76 -22.69
C ASP A 451 -27.14 5.09 -21.30
N CYS A 452 -26.01 4.53 -20.88
CA CYS A 452 -25.88 3.89 -19.57
C CYS A 452 -25.98 4.93 -18.45
N PHE A 453 -26.86 4.66 -17.47
CA PHE A 453 -26.87 5.46 -16.24
C PHE A 453 -25.69 5.07 -15.34
N VAL A 454 -24.83 6.03 -15.06
CA VAL A 454 -23.61 5.82 -14.27
C VAL A 454 -23.74 6.47 -12.91
N ALA A 455 -23.80 5.65 -11.85
CA ALA A 455 -23.68 6.09 -10.47
C ALA A 455 -22.27 5.80 -9.94
N LEU A 456 -21.59 6.80 -9.38
CA LEU A 456 -20.27 6.64 -8.78
C LEU A 456 -20.28 7.09 -7.32
N GLN A 457 -19.79 6.24 -6.42
CA GLN A 457 -19.53 6.59 -5.04
C GLN A 457 -18.04 6.77 -4.85
N THR A 458 -17.61 8.00 -4.52
CA THR A 458 -16.19 8.34 -4.37
C THR A 458 -16.02 9.49 -3.38
N ALA A 459 -14.82 9.59 -2.77
CA ALA A 459 -14.44 10.68 -1.89
C ALA A 459 -13.82 11.87 -2.65
N PHE A 460 -13.36 11.65 -3.88
CA PHE A 460 -12.55 12.60 -4.65
C PHE A 460 -13.13 12.88 -6.03
N ASN A 461 -12.88 14.10 -6.53
CA ASN A 461 -13.15 14.46 -7.91
C ASN A 461 -12.01 13.92 -8.80
N ILE A 462 -12.13 12.65 -9.18
CA ILE A 462 -11.16 11.92 -10.00
C ILE A 462 -11.51 12.04 -11.49
N PRO A 463 -10.56 11.82 -12.41
CA PRO A 463 -10.83 11.72 -13.84
C PRO A 463 -11.95 10.70 -14.11
N GLY A 464 -12.81 11.00 -15.09
CA GLY A 464 -13.97 10.14 -15.40
C GLY A 464 -15.29 10.58 -14.75
N LEU A 465 -15.28 11.36 -13.66
CA LEU A 465 -16.55 11.82 -13.05
C LEU A 465 -17.42 12.65 -14.00
N LYS A 466 -16.82 13.26 -15.02
CA LYS A 466 -17.58 13.97 -16.08
C LYS A 466 -18.54 13.03 -16.85
N GLY A 467 -18.30 11.73 -16.86
CA GLY A 467 -19.19 10.73 -17.43
C GLY A 467 -20.31 10.24 -16.51
N ALA A 468 -20.24 10.59 -15.21
CA ALA A 468 -21.24 10.13 -14.25
C ALA A 468 -22.56 10.85 -14.39
N SER A 469 -23.66 10.11 -14.20
CA SER A 469 -25.03 10.64 -14.10
C SER A 469 -25.37 11.03 -12.65
N LEU A 470 -24.84 10.28 -11.67
CA LEU A 470 -25.04 10.50 -10.24
C LEU A 470 -23.71 10.28 -9.51
N ILE A 471 -23.36 11.21 -8.60
CA ILE A 471 -22.16 11.12 -7.76
C ILE A 471 -22.59 11.14 -6.30
N LEU A 472 -22.14 10.15 -5.54
CA LEU A 472 -22.40 10.00 -4.11
C LEU A 472 -21.12 10.21 -3.31
N PRO A 473 -21.04 11.21 -2.40
CA PRO A 473 -19.83 11.53 -1.67
C PRO A 473 -19.58 10.51 -0.56
N GLY A 474 -18.51 9.75 -0.71
CA GLY A 474 -17.98 8.79 0.27
C GLY A 474 -16.90 9.38 1.17
N ASN A 475 -16.50 8.63 2.20
CA ASN A 475 -15.42 8.97 3.10
C ASN A 475 -14.08 8.45 2.56
N ALA A 476 -13.00 9.22 2.80
CA ALA A 476 -11.63 8.73 2.65
C ALA A 476 -11.24 7.78 3.80
N PHE A 477 -10.14 7.05 3.67
CA PHE A 477 -9.70 6.07 4.69
C PHE A 477 -9.40 6.71 6.06
N THR A 478 -8.97 7.96 6.11
CA THR A 478 -8.71 8.71 7.34
C THR A 478 -9.97 9.25 8.02
N GLU A 479 -11.14 9.07 7.43
CA GLU A 479 -12.43 9.60 7.88
C GLU A 479 -13.41 8.50 8.29
N LYS A 480 -12.96 7.26 8.28
CA LYS A 480 -13.78 6.09 8.61
C LYS A 480 -12.96 5.03 9.35
N GLU A 481 -13.63 4.26 10.17
CA GLU A 481 -13.16 2.96 10.61
C GLU A 481 -13.47 1.95 9.53
N GLY A 482 -12.53 1.08 9.23
CA GLY A 482 -12.71 0.02 8.24
C GLY A 482 -11.59 -1.01 8.34
N SER A 483 -11.92 -2.26 8.09
CA SER A 483 -10.98 -3.37 8.16
C SER A 483 -10.38 -3.67 6.79
N PHE A 484 -9.09 -3.93 6.77
CA PHE A 484 -8.33 -4.31 5.58
C PHE A 484 -7.51 -5.57 5.88
N MET A 485 -7.39 -6.42 4.89
CA MET A 485 -6.55 -7.61 4.96
C MET A 485 -5.27 -7.35 4.17
N ASN A 486 -4.13 -7.34 4.85
CA ASN A 486 -2.84 -7.08 4.20
C ASN A 486 -2.43 -8.22 3.27
N LEU A 487 -1.28 -8.06 2.60
CA LEU A 487 -0.77 -9.04 1.63
C LEU A 487 -0.56 -10.46 2.22
N GLU A 488 -0.33 -10.58 3.54
CA GLU A 488 -0.16 -11.86 4.25
C GLU A 488 -1.50 -12.48 4.66
N GLY A 489 -2.60 -11.75 4.53
CA GLY A 489 -3.91 -12.14 5.05
C GLY A 489 -4.11 -11.79 6.53
N ARG A 490 -3.34 -10.83 7.07
CA ARG A 490 -3.51 -10.30 8.42
C ARG A 490 -4.58 -9.20 8.39
N LEU A 491 -5.56 -9.31 9.26
CA LEU A 491 -6.60 -8.28 9.43
C LEU A 491 -6.05 -7.11 10.23
N GLN A 492 -6.27 -5.90 9.73
CA GLN A 492 -5.89 -4.63 10.36
C GLN A 492 -7.02 -3.62 10.16
N SER A 493 -7.16 -2.65 11.07
CA SER A 493 -8.20 -1.63 11.01
C SER A 493 -7.64 -0.21 10.86
N THR A 494 -8.38 0.63 10.14
CA THR A 494 -8.16 2.07 10.13
C THR A 494 -8.92 2.74 11.27
N GLU A 495 -8.38 3.85 11.78
CA GLU A 495 -9.00 4.68 12.79
C GLU A 495 -9.39 6.04 12.20
N ILE A 496 -10.43 6.67 12.77
CA ILE A 496 -10.87 8.00 12.35
C ILE A 496 -9.85 9.04 12.82
N VAL A 497 -9.24 9.73 11.87
CA VAL A 497 -8.29 10.83 12.12
C VAL A 497 -8.99 12.17 12.03
N THR A 498 -9.80 12.40 10.98
CA THR A 498 -10.48 13.66 10.70
C THR A 498 -11.94 13.42 10.35
N ALA A 499 -12.78 14.42 10.56
CA ALA A 499 -14.16 14.36 10.12
C ALA A 499 -14.26 14.47 8.59
N ALA A 500 -15.24 13.77 8.03
CA ALA A 500 -15.55 13.88 6.60
C ALA A 500 -16.07 15.28 6.22
N PRO A 501 -15.79 15.77 5.01
CA PRO A 501 -16.22 17.10 4.59
C PRO A 501 -17.74 17.16 4.38
N ASN A 502 -18.35 18.23 4.88
CA ASN A 502 -19.76 18.59 4.66
C ASN A 502 -20.76 17.43 4.83
N LEU A 503 -21.39 17.00 3.72
CA LEU A 503 -22.43 15.95 3.69
C LEU A 503 -21.90 14.58 3.25
N ALA A 504 -20.58 14.39 3.13
CA ALA A 504 -20.00 13.08 2.84
C ALA A 504 -20.38 12.07 3.93
N ARG A 505 -20.58 10.81 3.56
CA ARG A 505 -21.05 9.74 4.44
C ARG A 505 -20.16 8.50 4.32
N ASN A 506 -20.13 7.70 5.38
CA ASN A 506 -19.47 6.42 5.36
C ASN A 506 -20.04 5.52 4.25
N ASN A 507 -19.18 4.86 3.49
CA ASN A 507 -19.54 4.01 2.36
C ASN A 507 -20.57 2.93 2.74
N VAL A 508 -20.39 2.29 3.89
CA VAL A 508 -21.34 1.29 4.45
C VAL A 508 -22.72 1.90 4.66
N SER A 509 -22.80 3.11 5.22
CA SER A 509 -24.07 3.81 5.48
C SER A 509 -24.80 4.17 4.18
N ILE A 510 -24.05 4.57 3.15
CA ILE A 510 -24.63 4.86 1.82
C ILE A 510 -25.25 3.60 1.23
N ILE A 511 -24.49 2.48 1.20
CA ILE A 511 -24.96 1.21 0.63
C ILE A 511 -26.19 0.69 1.39
N ARG A 512 -26.22 0.82 2.73
CA ARG A 512 -27.41 0.48 3.54
C ARG A 512 -28.62 1.31 3.14
N ALA A 513 -28.48 2.63 3.07
CA ALA A 513 -29.56 3.52 2.68
C ALA A 513 -30.08 3.21 1.26
N LEU A 514 -29.16 2.94 0.30
CA LEU A 514 -29.54 2.52 -1.04
C LEU A 514 -30.32 1.20 -1.05
N SER A 515 -29.91 0.22 -0.22
CA SER A 515 -30.62 -1.05 -0.11
C SER A 515 -32.01 -0.89 0.52
N GLU A 516 -32.10 -0.14 1.61
CA GLU A 516 -33.38 0.12 2.30
C GLU A 516 -34.39 0.85 1.40
N VAL A 517 -33.92 1.91 0.70
CA VAL A 517 -34.79 2.74 -0.15
C VAL A 517 -35.17 2.01 -1.45
N SER A 518 -34.25 1.26 -2.07
CA SER A 518 -34.48 0.64 -3.39
C SER A 518 -35.09 -0.75 -3.32
N LEU A 519 -34.77 -1.55 -2.29
CA LEU A 519 -35.14 -2.96 -2.18
C LEU A 519 -36.03 -3.24 -0.97
N GLY A 520 -36.18 -2.29 -0.05
CA GLY A 520 -36.87 -2.51 1.21
C GLY A 520 -36.18 -3.53 2.14
N THR A 521 -34.92 -3.84 1.90
CA THR A 521 -34.15 -4.84 2.65
C THR A 521 -33.08 -4.19 3.51
N SER A 522 -33.01 -4.56 4.80
CA SER A 522 -31.89 -4.21 5.66
C SER A 522 -30.73 -5.15 5.40
N LEU A 523 -29.51 -4.62 5.37
CA LEU A 523 -28.29 -5.41 5.23
C LEU A 523 -27.75 -5.81 6.62
N GLU A 524 -27.41 -7.09 6.79
CA GLU A 524 -26.88 -7.63 8.04
C GLU A 524 -25.53 -6.98 8.41
N ALA A 525 -25.27 -6.76 9.69
CA ALA A 525 -23.96 -6.28 10.14
C ALA A 525 -22.89 -7.34 9.89
N LEU A 526 -21.71 -6.93 9.47
CA LEU A 526 -20.54 -7.79 9.45
C LEU A 526 -20.02 -7.87 10.89
N ASP A 527 -19.97 -9.07 11.45
CA ASP A 527 -19.32 -9.29 12.73
C ASP A 527 -17.82 -9.52 12.46
N VAL A 528 -17.03 -8.49 12.78
CA VAL A 528 -15.57 -8.51 12.56
C VAL A 528 -14.89 -9.55 13.45
N GLU A 529 -15.42 -9.83 14.65
CA GLU A 529 -14.86 -10.84 15.54
C GLU A 529 -15.03 -12.25 14.98
N THR A 530 -16.21 -12.57 14.45
CA THR A 530 -16.44 -13.84 13.73
C THR A 530 -15.53 -13.95 12.50
N LEU A 531 -15.29 -12.85 11.82
CA LEU A 531 -14.41 -12.80 10.65
C LEU A 531 -12.95 -13.02 11.01
N VAL A 532 -12.48 -12.50 12.17
CA VAL A 532 -11.13 -12.77 12.71
C VAL A 532 -10.95 -14.26 13.00
N LEU A 533 -11.92 -14.87 13.68
CA LEU A 533 -11.87 -16.29 14.02
C LEU A 533 -11.85 -17.18 12.75
N ASP A 534 -12.67 -16.85 11.75
CA ASP A 534 -12.66 -17.55 10.47
C ASP A 534 -11.36 -17.36 9.70
N VAL A 535 -10.76 -16.16 9.73
CA VAL A 535 -9.46 -15.87 9.09
C VAL A 535 -8.34 -16.65 9.77
N GLU A 536 -8.29 -16.67 11.10
CA GLU A 536 -7.25 -17.38 11.84
C GLU A 536 -7.36 -18.91 11.69
N GLN A 537 -8.57 -19.47 11.77
CA GLN A 537 -8.82 -20.89 11.56
C GLN A 537 -8.56 -21.30 10.09
N ASN A 538 -8.96 -20.48 9.13
CA ASN A 538 -8.74 -20.73 7.71
C ASN A 538 -7.30 -20.43 7.26
N ARG A 539 -6.53 -19.60 7.95
CA ARG A 539 -5.12 -19.30 7.66
C ARG A 539 -4.25 -20.56 7.65
N VAL A 540 -4.48 -21.48 8.59
CA VAL A 540 -3.73 -22.72 8.71
C VAL A 540 -4.36 -23.85 7.89
N ALA A 541 -5.69 -23.98 7.88
CA ALA A 541 -6.39 -25.11 7.30
C ALA A 541 -6.60 -24.99 5.78
N SER A 542 -6.99 -23.81 5.26
CA SER A 542 -7.36 -23.66 3.83
C SER A 542 -6.16 -23.58 2.90
N SER A 543 -5.08 -22.92 3.32
CA SER A 543 -3.87 -22.83 2.50
C SER A 543 -3.21 -24.20 2.31
N ARG A 544 -3.09 -24.99 3.36
CA ARG A 544 -2.54 -26.35 3.33
C ARG A 544 -3.45 -27.37 2.63
N ALA A 545 -4.72 -27.40 3.00
CA ALA A 545 -5.66 -28.43 2.52
C ALA A 545 -6.03 -28.24 1.03
N VAL A 546 -6.19 -27.01 0.57
CA VAL A 546 -6.53 -26.73 -0.84
C VAL A 546 -5.37 -27.03 -1.77
N LEU A 547 -4.14 -26.71 -1.37
CA LEU A 547 -2.96 -27.00 -2.19
C LEU A 547 -2.59 -28.48 -2.18
N LEU A 548 -2.77 -29.18 -1.08
CA LEU A 548 -2.63 -30.64 -1.01
C LEU A 548 -3.72 -31.33 -1.86
N LYS A 549 -4.96 -30.84 -1.86
CA LYS A 549 -6.04 -31.36 -2.74
C LYS A 549 -5.77 -31.07 -4.22
N LEU A 550 -5.28 -29.87 -4.57
CA LEU A 550 -4.89 -29.54 -5.95
C LEU A 550 -3.71 -30.38 -6.42
N SER A 551 -2.74 -30.67 -5.56
CA SER A 551 -1.63 -31.57 -5.82
C SER A 551 -2.10 -32.99 -6.14
N ASN A 552 -3.08 -33.48 -5.41
CA ASN A 552 -3.62 -34.83 -5.61
C ASN A 552 -4.48 -34.93 -6.89
N ASN A 553 -5.29 -33.90 -7.18
CA ASN A 553 -6.08 -33.85 -8.41
C ASN A 553 -5.20 -33.72 -9.67
N LEU A 554 -4.08 -32.96 -9.60
CA LEU A 554 -3.13 -32.89 -10.70
C LEU A 554 -2.36 -34.19 -10.93
N LYS A 555 -2.05 -34.95 -9.86
CA LYS A 555 -1.45 -36.29 -9.98
C LYS A 555 -2.40 -37.30 -10.63
N GLU A 556 -3.71 -37.19 -10.36
CA GLU A 556 -4.71 -38.05 -11.02
C GLU A 556 -4.85 -37.70 -12.52
N ILE A 557 -4.76 -36.43 -12.90
CA ILE A 557 -4.80 -36.01 -14.30
C ILE A 557 -3.55 -36.44 -15.06
N THR A 558 -2.35 -36.34 -14.44
CA THR A 558 -1.08 -36.77 -15.07
C THR A 558 -0.89 -38.28 -15.13
N ASN A 559 -1.59 -39.05 -14.29
CA ASN A 559 -1.56 -40.53 -14.36
C ASN A 559 -2.60 -41.11 -15.35
N ASN A 560 -3.55 -40.28 -15.82
CA ASN A 560 -4.58 -40.68 -16.79
C ASN A 560 -4.32 -40.14 -18.22
N THR A 561 -3.19 -39.44 -18.42
CA THR A 561 -2.65 -39.06 -19.73
C THR A 561 -1.32 -39.77 -19.98
#